data_a57ce2c553b2335d265ae85f26403530
#
_entry.id   a57ce2c553b2335d265ae85f26403530
#
_cell.length_a   1.000
_cell.length_b   1.000
_cell.length_c   1.000
_cell.angle_alpha   90.00
_cell.angle_beta   90.00
_cell.angle_gamma   90.00
#
_symmetry.space_group_name_H-M   'P 1'
#
loop_
_entity.id
_entity.type
_entity.pdbx_description
1 polymer ?
#
loop_
_entity_poly.entity_id
_entity_poly.type
_entity_poly.pdbx_seq_one_letter_code
_entity_poly.pdbx_strand_id
1 'polypeptide(L)'
;YRERPARPQATAEETGETALFDPELLSFIYPYQRETALPAKVTATQLKGRPADQEIAEYAAHTPYLRPLSQPNFRREAERGTATHLVLQYLDFSNVDVAGQIEALRQRSLLTDQQAAAVETAPLERFLRSPLAEEIRKSRSVLREYRFTLLMDARDYDPAAAAGEEILLQGVVDCCFETADGLTVVDFKTDRVFSALEVRQRAEHYR
;
A
#
# COMPACT_ATOMS: atom_id res chain seq x y z
N TYR A 1 -15.75 8.93 22.03
CA TYR A 1 -15.62 8.15 23.26
C TYR A 1 -16.97 7.49 23.52
N ARG A 2 -17.15 6.21 23.14
CA ARG A 2 -18.30 5.42 23.57
C ARG A 2 -18.07 5.01 25.01
N GLU A 3 -19.03 5.25 25.87
CA GLU A 3 -19.01 4.81 27.27
C GLU A 3 -18.85 3.28 27.32
N ARG A 4 -17.84 2.85 28.02
CA ARG A 4 -17.60 1.44 28.33
C ARG A 4 -18.76 0.95 29.19
N PRO A 5 -19.44 -0.14 28.85
CA PRO A 5 -20.47 -0.68 29.73
C PRO A 5 -19.86 -0.98 31.11
N ALA A 6 -20.58 -0.56 32.16
CA ALA A 6 -20.14 -0.73 33.53
C ALA A 6 -19.95 -2.23 33.84
N ARG A 7 -18.77 -2.53 34.38
CA ARG A 7 -18.43 -3.87 34.86
C ARG A 7 -19.42 -4.24 35.98
N PRO A 8 -20.13 -5.40 35.94
CA PRO A 8 -20.98 -5.81 37.02
C PRO A 8 -20.17 -5.94 38.31
N GLN A 9 -20.56 -5.21 39.34
CA GLN A 9 -19.95 -5.35 40.66
C GLN A 9 -20.50 -6.64 41.27
N ALA A 10 -19.62 -7.61 41.49
CA ALA A 10 -19.95 -8.80 42.25
C ALA A 10 -20.13 -8.40 43.72
N THR A 11 -21.33 -8.48 44.21
CA THR A 11 -21.60 -8.46 45.66
C THR A 11 -21.23 -9.83 46.21
N ALA A 12 -20.13 -9.89 46.95
CA ALA A 12 -19.75 -11.07 47.68
C ALA A 12 -20.71 -11.25 48.90
N GLU A 13 -21.67 -12.16 48.80
CA GLU A 13 -22.23 -12.80 49.95
C GLU A 13 -21.53 -14.13 50.19
N GLU A 14 -20.84 -14.22 51.32
CA GLU A 14 -20.16 -15.42 51.78
C GLU A 14 -21.20 -16.52 52.10
N THR A 15 -21.31 -17.53 51.26
CA THR A 15 -21.76 -18.86 51.62
C THR A 15 -20.75 -19.86 51.04
N GLY A 16 -20.08 -20.54 51.97
CA GLY A 16 -18.99 -21.45 51.69
C GLY A 16 -19.39 -22.70 50.90
N GLU A 17 -19.29 -22.59 49.59
CA GLU A 17 -19.03 -23.69 48.69
C GLU A 17 -18.22 -23.11 47.53
N THR A 18 -17.03 -23.61 47.37
CA THR A 18 -16.11 -23.24 46.28
C THR A 18 -16.69 -23.64 44.93
N ALA A 19 -17.63 -22.86 44.43
CA ALA A 19 -17.90 -22.85 43.00
C ALA A 19 -16.71 -22.17 42.29
N LEU A 20 -15.65 -22.91 42.09
CA LEU A 20 -14.45 -22.50 41.34
C LEU A 20 -14.77 -22.11 39.90
N PHE A 21 -16.03 -22.23 39.48
CA PHE A 21 -16.41 -22.05 38.09
C PHE A 21 -17.91 -21.73 37.94
N ASP A 22 -18.20 -20.57 37.39
CA ASP A 22 -19.58 -20.22 37.00
C ASP A 22 -19.80 -20.68 35.55
N PRO A 23 -20.68 -21.70 35.30
CA PRO A 23 -20.94 -22.17 33.92
C PRO A 23 -21.51 -21.08 33.00
N GLU A 24 -22.17 -20.05 33.57
CA GLU A 24 -22.73 -18.95 32.79
C GLU A 24 -21.64 -18.08 32.17
N LEU A 25 -20.45 -18.01 32.77
CA LEU A 25 -19.30 -17.31 32.17
C LEU A 25 -18.79 -17.98 30.90
N LEU A 26 -19.05 -19.28 30.73
CA LEU A 26 -18.70 -20.01 29.50
C LEU A 26 -19.69 -19.80 28.37
N SER A 27 -20.91 -19.40 28.69
CA SER A 27 -21.96 -19.13 27.72
C SER A 27 -21.98 -17.66 27.24
N PHE A 28 -21.05 -16.85 27.76
CA PHE A 28 -20.96 -15.46 27.36
C PHE A 28 -20.56 -15.36 25.85
N ILE A 29 -21.52 -14.90 25.05
CA ILE A 29 -21.27 -14.57 23.64
C ILE A 29 -20.91 -13.10 23.59
N TYR A 30 -19.69 -12.81 23.11
CA TYR A 30 -19.24 -11.43 22.92
C TYR A 30 -20.15 -10.72 21.91
N PRO A 31 -20.85 -9.63 22.30
CA PRO A 31 -21.88 -9.01 21.45
C PRO A 31 -21.31 -8.39 20.16
N TYR A 32 -20.00 -8.15 20.11
CA TYR A 32 -19.30 -7.59 18.96
C TYR A 32 -18.37 -8.62 18.29
N GLN A 33 -18.79 -9.89 18.25
CA GLN A 33 -17.98 -10.99 17.72
C GLN A 33 -17.63 -10.80 16.23
N ARG A 34 -18.53 -10.18 15.45
CA ARG A 34 -18.28 -9.86 14.04
C ARG A 34 -17.22 -8.82 13.87
N GLU A 35 -17.22 -7.78 14.68
CA GLU A 35 -16.27 -6.69 14.65
C GLU A 35 -14.86 -7.15 15.00
N THR A 36 -14.73 -8.23 15.78
CA THR A 36 -13.41 -8.82 16.06
C THR A 36 -12.77 -9.49 14.83
N ALA A 37 -13.56 -9.84 13.81
CA ALA A 37 -13.07 -10.41 12.56
C ALA A 37 -12.64 -9.33 11.55
N LEU A 38 -13.02 -8.08 11.77
CA LEU A 38 -12.61 -6.96 10.93
C LEU A 38 -11.14 -6.61 11.20
N PRO A 39 -10.33 -6.38 10.16
CA PRO A 39 -8.98 -5.88 10.37
C PRO A 39 -9.04 -4.44 10.92
N ALA A 40 -8.25 -4.15 11.95
CA ALA A 40 -8.13 -2.77 12.45
C ALA A 40 -7.46 -1.84 11.41
N LYS A 41 -6.70 -2.44 10.49
CA LYS A 41 -5.96 -1.72 9.46
C LYS A 41 -5.86 -2.55 8.18
N VAL A 42 -6.01 -1.89 7.04
CA VAL A 42 -5.77 -2.45 5.70
C VAL A 42 -4.84 -1.55 4.90
N THR A 43 -4.11 -2.15 3.96
CA THR A 43 -3.37 -1.38 2.96
C THR A 43 -4.20 -1.20 1.70
N ALA A 44 -3.91 -0.15 0.91
CA ALA A 44 -4.54 0.08 -0.38
C ALA A 44 -4.38 -1.13 -1.33
N THR A 45 -3.25 -1.83 -1.24
CA THR A 45 -2.97 -3.07 -2.00
C THR A 45 -3.89 -4.21 -1.58
N GLN A 46 -4.08 -4.43 -0.28
CA GLN A 46 -5.01 -5.44 0.24
C GLN A 46 -6.46 -5.15 -0.14
N LEU A 47 -6.85 -3.87 -0.15
CA LEU A 47 -8.21 -3.47 -0.54
C LEU A 47 -8.51 -3.81 -2.01
N LYS A 48 -7.52 -3.76 -2.89
CA LYS A 48 -7.67 -4.16 -4.30
C LYS A 48 -7.89 -5.66 -4.49
N GLY A 49 -7.66 -6.49 -3.47
CA GLY A 49 -7.99 -7.91 -3.46
C GLY A 49 -7.24 -8.76 -4.49
N ARG A 50 -6.07 -8.33 -4.94
CA ARG A 50 -5.28 -9.06 -5.93
C ARG A 50 -4.52 -10.22 -5.27
N PRO A 51 -4.66 -11.46 -5.74
CA PRO A 51 -3.93 -12.60 -5.17
C PRO A 51 -2.40 -12.40 -5.18
N ALA A 52 -1.86 -11.86 -6.26
CA ALA A 52 -0.41 -11.59 -6.36
C ALA A 52 0.06 -10.48 -5.41
N ASP A 53 -0.75 -9.47 -5.17
CA ASP A 53 -0.44 -8.38 -4.25
C ASP A 53 -0.60 -8.83 -2.79
N GLN A 54 -1.55 -9.75 -2.52
CA GLN A 54 -1.70 -10.40 -1.22
C GLN A 54 -0.51 -11.31 -0.90
N GLU A 55 -0.03 -12.11 -1.85
CA GLU A 55 1.18 -12.91 -1.67
C GLU A 55 2.41 -12.03 -1.36
N ILE A 56 2.55 -10.87 -2.03
CA ILE A 56 3.65 -9.93 -1.76
C ILE A 56 3.48 -9.28 -0.37
N ALA A 57 2.26 -8.89 0.01
CA ALA A 57 1.98 -8.26 1.30
C ALA A 57 2.13 -9.25 2.47
N GLU A 58 1.64 -10.48 2.34
CA GLU A 58 1.81 -11.55 3.32
C GLU A 58 3.27 -11.99 3.42
N TYR A 59 3.97 -12.05 2.29
CA TYR A 59 5.38 -12.36 2.24
C TYR A 59 6.24 -11.29 2.92
N ALA A 60 5.90 -10.02 2.76
CA ALA A 60 6.57 -8.90 3.45
C ALA A 60 6.27 -8.88 4.96
N ALA A 61 5.06 -9.34 5.38
CA ALA A 61 4.64 -9.33 6.78
C ALA A 61 5.18 -10.51 7.59
N HIS A 62 5.46 -11.65 6.98
CA HIS A 62 5.67 -12.91 7.70
C HIS A 62 7.07 -13.53 7.60
N THR A 63 8.00 -13.05 6.75
CA THR A 63 9.29 -13.75 6.64
C THR A 63 10.50 -12.85 6.37
N PRO A 64 11.33 -12.57 7.39
CA PRO A 64 12.66 -12.02 7.14
C PRO A 64 13.65 -13.01 6.48
N TYR A 65 13.38 -14.31 6.46
CA TYR A 65 14.46 -15.31 6.24
C TYR A 65 14.25 -16.44 5.22
N LEU A 66 13.09 -16.63 4.62
CA LEU A 66 12.92 -17.75 3.66
C LEU A 66 12.30 -17.29 2.34
N ARG A 67 13.12 -16.75 1.45
CA ARG A 67 12.75 -16.58 0.03
C ARG A 67 12.88 -17.90 -0.71
N PRO A 68 11.84 -18.36 -1.43
CA PRO A 68 12.00 -19.46 -2.37
C PRO A 68 13.04 -19.08 -3.43
N LEU A 69 14.01 -19.97 -3.67
CA LEU A 69 15.09 -19.81 -4.67
C LEU A 69 14.58 -19.92 -6.13
N SER A 70 13.28 -19.94 -6.36
CA SER A 70 12.67 -20.20 -7.66
C SER A 70 12.31 -18.92 -8.39
N GLN A 71 12.90 -18.75 -9.51
CA GLN A 71 12.75 -17.85 -10.65
C GLN A 71 13.66 -16.60 -10.63
N PRO A 72 14.85 -16.70 -11.25
CA PRO A 72 15.77 -15.57 -11.38
C PRO A 72 15.20 -14.39 -12.19
N ASN A 73 14.23 -14.62 -13.07
CA ASN A 73 13.60 -13.58 -13.88
C ASN A 73 12.64 -12.70 -13.06
N PHE A 74 11.83 -13.30 -12.18
CA PHE A 74 10.92 -12.56 -11.30
C PHE A 74 11.67 -11.64 -10.34
N ARG A 75 12.79 -12.09 -9.78
CA ARG A 75 13.65 -11.24 -8.93
C ARG A 75 14.18 -10.02 -9.67
N ARG A 76 14.68 -10.20 -10.92
CA ARG A 76 15.21 -9.10 -11.73
C ARG A 76 14.12 -8.08 -12.08
N GLU A 77 12.92 -8.52 -12.37
CA GLU A 77 11.80 -7.63 -12.68
C GLU A 77 11.34 -6.86 -11.43
N ALA A 78 11.24 -7.50 -10.28
CA ALA A 78 10.92 -6.85 -9.02
C ALA A 78 12.03 -5.86 -8.59
N GLU A 79 13.30 -6.24 -8.72
CA GLU A 79 14.44 -5.36 -8.44
C GLU A 79 14.47 -4.16 -9.38
N ARG A 80 14.19 -4.36 -10.68
CA ARG A 80 14.07 -3.28 -11.65
C ARG A 80 12.91 -2.36 -11.31
N GLY A 81 11.73 -2.91 -10.96
CA GLY A 81 10.57 -2.15 -10.55
C GLY A 81 10.89 -1.24 -9.36
N THR A 82 11.40 -1.83 -8.29
CA THR A 82 11.81 -1.09 -7.07
C THR A 82 12.84 -0.01 -7.38
N ALA A 83 13.87 -0.32 -8.17
CA ALA A 83 14.89 0.65 -8.55
C ALA A 83 14.31 1.80 -9.40
N THR A 84 13.39 1.50 -10.31
CA THR A 84 12.72 2.50 -11.14
C THR A 84 11.84 3.45 -10.30
N HIS A 85 11.06 2.93 -9.35
CA HIS A 85 10.28 3.76 -8.42
C HIS A 85 11.18 4.65 -7.58
N LEU A 86 12.32 4.11 -7.09
CA LEU A 86 13.28 4.87 -6.32
C LEU A 86 13.91 6.01 -7.17
N VAL A 87 14.19 5.76 -8.45
CA VAL A 87 14.63 6.83 -9.36
C VAL A 87 13.54 7.86 -9.55
N LEU A 88 12.31 7.46 -9.84
CA LEU A 88 11.16 8.36 -10.02
C LEU A 88 10.88 9.25 -8.80
N GLN A 89 11.16 8.73 -7.60
CA GLN A 89 11.05 9.50 -6.36
C GLN A 89 11.95 10.74 -6.35
N TYR A 90 13.17 10.64 -6.92
CA TYR A 90 14.18 11.69 -6.87
C TYR A 90 14.42 12.38 -8.20
N LEU A 91 13.85 11.87 -9.30
CA LEU A 91 14.09 12.38 -10.65
C LEU A 91 13.64 13.84 -10.79
N ASP A 92 14.51 14.70 -11.27
CA ASP A 92 14.11 16.04 -11.70
C ASP A 92 13.39 15.95 -13.04
N PHE A 93 12.10 16.19 -13.03
CA PHE A 93 11.26 16.11 -14.22
C PHE A 93 11.55 17.22 -15.24
N SER A 94 12.30 18.25 -14.86
CA SER A 94 12.73 19.32 -15.76
C SER A 94 14.00 18.97 -16.53
N ASN A 95 14.75 17.96 -16.09
CA ASN A 95 15.99 17.51 -16.71
C ASN A 95 15.80 16.18 -17.44
N VAL A 96 15.98 16.17 -18.75
CA VAL A 96 15.82 14.98 -19.60
C VAL A 96 17.04 14.04 -19.61
N ASP A 97 18.16 14.43 -19.01
CA ASP A 97 19.34 13.57 -18.84
C ASP A 97 19.13 12.57 -17.71
N VAL A 98 18.36 11.52 -18.00
CA VAL A 98 18.07 10.47 -17.02
C VAL A 98 19.33 9.72 -16.59
N ALA A 99 20.25 9.46 -17.51
CA ALA A 99 21.48 8.73 -17.21
C ALA A 99 22.36 9.51 -16.22
N GLY A 100 22.55 10.81 -16.45
CA GLY A 100 23.28 11.68 -15.53
C GLY A 100 22.61 11.80 -14.16
N GLN A 101 21.28 11.82 -14.13
CA GLN A 101 20.53 11.85 -12.87
C GLN A 101 20.70 10.54 -12.07
N ILE A 102 20.61 9.37 -12.72
CA ILE A 102 20.86 8.06 -12.08
C ILE A 102 22.26 8.00 -11.49
N GLU A 103 23.26 8.45 -12.24
CA GLU A 103 24.63 8.49 -11.76
C GLU A 103 24.80 9.43 -10.55
N ALA A 104 24.16 10.59 -10.57
CA ALA A 104 24.15 11.49 -9.43
C ALA A 104 23.48 10.88 -8.18
N LEU A 105 22.38 10.12 -8.35
CA LEU A 105 21.73 9.39 -7.26
C LEU A 105 22.63 8.28 -6.70
N ARG A 106 23.36 7.57 -7.58
CA ARG A 106 24.34 6.57 -7.19
C ARG A 106 25.47 7.17 -6.36
N GLN A 107 26.05 8.28 -6.82
CA GLN A 107 27.12 9.01 -6.10
C GLN A 107 26.68 9.50 -4.73
N ARG A 108 25.40 9.86 -4.59
CA ARG A 108 24.79 10.24 -3.29
C ARG A 108 24.38 9.04 -2.44
N SER A 109 24.71 7.82 -2.85
CA SER A 109 24.32 6.58 -2.15
C SER A 109 22.81 6.38 -1.97
N LEU A 110 21.99 7.01 -2.81
CA LEU A 110 20.55 6.81 -2.88
C LEU A 110 20.18 5.60 -3.75
N LEU A 111 21.10 5.17 -4.61
CA LEU A 111 21.02 3.95 -5.41
C LEU A 111 22.30 3.13 -5.21
N THR A 112 22.15 1.83 -5.12
CA THR A 112 23.30 0.91 -5.23
C THR A 112 23.72 0.78 -6.70
N ASP A 113 24.96 0.29 -6.94
CA ASP A 113 25.43 0.01 -8.30
C ASP A 113 24.51 -0.96 -9.04
N GLN A 114 24.00 -1.97 -8.35
CA GLN A 114 23.05 -2.95 -8.90
C GLN A 114 21.71 -2.31 -9.27
N GLN A 115 21.17 -1.45 -8.42
CA GLN A 115 19.93 -0.73 -8.70
C GLN A 115 20.10 0.23 -9.89
N ALA A 116 21.18 1.00 -9.91
CA ALA A 116 21.48 1.91 -11.02
C ALA A 116 21.58 1.16 -12.37
N ALA A 117 22.26 0.00 -12.37
CA ALA A 117 22.38 -0.85 -13.56
C ALA A 117 21.07 -1.54 -13.98
N ALA A 118 20.10 -1.71 -13.07
CA ALA A 118 18.82 -2.34 -13.36
C ALA A 118 17.80 -1.39 -14.02
N VAL A 119 17.99 -0.07 -13.90
CA VAL A 119 17.02 0.91 -14.41
C VAL A 119 17.22 1.13 -15.91
N GLU A 120 16.14 1.00 -16.67
CA GLU A 120 16.11 1.33 -18.10
C GLU A 120 15.82 2.83 -18.27
N THR A 121 16.72 3.58 -18.92
CA THR A 121 16.58 5.04 -19.09
C THR A 121 15.52 5.42 -20.11
N ALA A 122 15.41 4.65 -21.22
CA ALA A 122 14.55 4.99 -22.33
C ALA A 122 13.05 5.13 -21.97
N PRO A 123 12.43 4.29 -21.11
CA PRO A 123 11.07 4.52 -20.65
C PRO A 123 10.93 5.82 -19.85
N LEU A 124 11.90 6.14 -18.98
CA LEU A 124 11.91 7.36 -18.18
C LEU A 124 12.07 8.61 -19.04
N GLU A 125 12.94 8.57 -20.04
CA GLU A 125 13.09 9.66 -20.99
C GLU A 125 11.80 9.92 -21.80
N ARG A 126 11.10 8.84 -22.22
CA ARG A 126 9.79 8.97 -22.89
C ARG A 126 8.76 9.59 -21.96
N PHE A 127 8.73 9.15 -20.68
CA PHE A 127 7.84 9.73 -19.67
C PHE A 127 8.13 11.22 -19.51
N LEU A 128 9.39 11.64 -19.37
CA LEU A 128 9.75 13.05 -19.20
C LEU A 128 9.35 13.94 -20.40
N ARG A 129 9.20 13.35 -21.59
CA ARG A 129 8.72 14.07 -22.79
C ARG A 129 7.20 13.98 -22.96
N SER A 130 6.48 13.32 -22.05
CA SER A 130 5.04 13.14 -22.15
C SER A 130 4.26 14.40 -21.71
N PRO A 131 3.01 14.56 -22.19
CA PRO A 131 2.12 15.60 -21.68
C PRO A 131 1.92 15.54 -20.17
N LEU A 132 1.82 14.33 -19.59
CA LEU A 132 1.68 14.14 -18.15
C LEU A 132 2.87 14.74 -17.37
N ALA A 133 4.10 14.47 -17.81
CA ALA A 133 5.28 15.05 -17.17
C ALA A 133 5.31 16.58 -17.33
N GLU A 134 4.77 17.12 -18.42
CA GLU A 134 4.62 18.56 -18.58
C GLU A 134 3.61 19.16 -17.60
N GLU A 135 2.48 18.51 -17.38
CA GLU A 135 1.51 18.92 -16.36
C GLU A 135 2.10 18.90 -14.96
N ILE A 136 2.85 17.84 -14.62
CA ILE A 136 3.55 17.75 -13.33
C ILE A 136 4.52 18.91 -13.16
N ARG A 137 5.30 19.26 -14.19
CA ARG A 137 6.25 20.39 -14.14
C ARG A 137 5.56 21.75 -13.95
N LYS A 138 4.35 21.90 -14.47
CA LYS A 138 3.57 23.15 -14.35
C LYS A 138 2.84 23.26 -12.99
N SER A 139 2.70 22.15 -12.28
CA SER A 139 2.02 22.14 -10.99
C SER A 139 2.82 22.90 -9.92
N ARG A 140 2.08 23.57 -9.04
CA ARG A 140 2.65 24.29 -7.89
C ARG A 140 3.04 23.36 -6.74
N SER A 141 2.41 22.20 -6.69
CA SER A 141 2.59 21.23 -5.61
C SER A 141 2.69 19.83 -6.20
N VAL A 142 3.82 19.17 -6.00
CA VAL A 142 4.07 17.79 -6.44
C VAL A 142 4.56 17.02 -5.23
N LEU A 143 3.82 15.98 -4.84
CA LEU A 143 4.19 15.06 -3.78
C LEU A 143 4.57 13.72 -4.39
N ARG A 144 5.66 13.11 -3.90
CA ARG A 144 6.15 11.80 -4.36
C ARG A 144 6.33 10.88 -3.18
N GLU A 145 6.04 9.59 -3.37
CA GLU A 145 6.06 8.59 -2.30
C GLU A 145 5.28 9.10 -1.06
N TYR A 146 4.12 9.72 -1.35
CA TYR A 146 3.30 10.33 -0.32
C TYR A 146 2.56 9.27 0.46
N ARG A 147 2.91 9.14 1.73
CA ARG A 147 2.25 8.21 2.65
C ARG A 147 0.98 8.84 3.18
N PHE A 148 -0.11 8.11 3.08
CA PHE A 148 -1.39 8.54 3.62
C PHE A 148 -1.94 7.52 4.61
N THR A 149 -2.75 8.03 5.52
CA THR A 149 -3.54 7.23 6.46
C THR A 149 -4.88 7.93 6.60
N LEU A 150 -5.96 7.20 6.37
CA LEU A 150 -7.31 7.71 6.52
C LEU A 150 -8.23 6.65 7.14
N LEU A 151 -9.31 7.09 7.76
CA LEU A 151 -10.37 6.22 8.22
C LEU A 151 -11.36 6.01 7.08
N MET A 152 -11.73 4.77 6.83
CA MET A 152 -12.77 4.38 5.89
C MET A 152 -13.90 3.67 6.63
N ASP A 153 -15.12 3.75 6.14
CA ASP A 153 -16.25 2.98 6.66
C ASP A 153 -15.96 1.48 6.49
N ALA A 154 -16.09 0.71 7.55
CA ALA A 154 -15.83 -0.72 7.51
C ALA A 154 -16.70 -1.46 6.48
N ARG A 155 -17.86 -0.91 6.11
CA ARG A 155 -18.75 -1.48 5.08
C ARG A 155 -18.19 -1.40 3.67
N ASP A 156 -17.23 -0.52 3.41
CA ASP A 156 -16.49 -0.48 2.14
C ASP A 156 -15.52 -1.68 2.01
N TYR A 157 -15.15 -2.29 3.14
CA TYR A 157 -14.35 -3.51 3.20
C TYR A 157 -15.21 -4.77 3.33
N ASP A 158 -16.14 -4.79 4.28
CA ASP A 158 -17.11 -5.86 4.50
C ASP A 158 -18.53 -5.24 4.61
N PRO A 159 -19.39 -5.43 3.59
CA PRO A 159 -20.75 -4.88 3.61
C PRO A 159 -21.60 -5.32 4.79
N ALA A 160 -21.21 -6.40 5.50
CA ALA A 160 -21.88 -6.90 6.69
C ALA A 160 -21.38 -6.24 8.00
N ALA A 161 -20.40 -5.35 7.93
CA ALA A 161 -19.91 -4.61 9.09
C ALA A 161 -20.99 -3.72 9.71
N ALA A 162 -20.88 -3.50 11.02
CA ALA A 162 -21.81 -2.60 11.72
C ALA A 162 -21.65 -1.15 11.25
N ALA A 163 -22.77 -0.42 11.26
CA ALA A 163 -22.75 0.99 10.89
C ALA A 163 -21.91 1.80 11.89
N GLY A 164 -21.00 2.61 11.38
CA GLY A 164 -20.14 3.47 12.17
C GLY A 164 -18.88 2.78 12.69
N GLU A 165 -18.61 1.54 12.27
CA GLU A 165 -17.28 0.95 12.41
C GLU A 165 -16.35 1.51 11.34
N GLU A 166 -15.08 1.73 11.72
CA GLU A 166 -14.08 2.32 10.86
C GLU A 166 -12.81 1.46 10.81
N ILE A 167 -12.21 1.37 9.64
CA ILE A 167 -10.94 0.68 9.40
C ILE A 167 -9.91 1.72 8.97
N LEU A 168 -8.69 1.58 9.46
CA LEU A 168 -7.58 2.42 9.06
C LEU A 168 -7.05 1.96 7.70
N LEU A 169 -7.23 2.79 6.67
CA LEU A 169 -6.63 2.58 5.36
C LEU A 169 -5.29 3.30 5.26
N GLN A 170 -4.24 2.57 4.92
CA GLN A 170 -2.91 3.11 4.70
C GLN A 170 -2.41 2.81 3.29
N GLY A 171 -1.63 3.72 2.74
CA GLY A 171 -1.02 3.52 1.44
C GLY A 171 0.11 4.52 1.17
N VAL A 172 0.71 4.33 0.01
CA VAL A 172 1.68 5.24 -0.57
C VAL A 172 1.23 5.59 -1.97
N VAL A 173 1.24 6.86 -2.30
CA VAL A 173 0.98 7.37 -3.64
C VAL A 173 2.33 7.69 -4.27
N ASP A 174 2.62 7.07 -5.41
CA ASP A 174 3.90 7.25 -6.11
C ASP A 174 4.15 8.73 -6.47
N CYS A 175 3.13 9.37 -7.04
CA CYS A 175 3.16 10.79 -7.34
C CYS A 175 1.74 11.36 -7.32
N CYS A 176 1.57 12.54 -6.74
CA CYS A 176 0.35 13.31 -6.91
C CYS A 176 0.68 14.80 -7.05
N PHE A 177 -0.16 15.52 -7.79
CA PHE A 177 0.06 16.92 -8.08
C PHE A 177 -1.25 17.68 -8.27
N GLU A 178 -1.23 18.97 -7.99
CA GLU A 178 -2.39 19.84 -8.15
C GLU A 178 -2.60 20.23 -9.61
N THR A 179 -3.86 20.18 -10.04
CA THR A 179 -4.35 20.70 -11.32
C THR A 179 -5.43 21.74 -11.08
N ALA A 180 -5.90 22.39 -12.14
CA ALA A 180 -7.01 23.33 -12.05
C ALA A 180 -8.31 22.66 -11.55
N ASP A 181 -8.48 21.38 -11.84
CA ASP A 181 -9.67 20.58 -11.53
C ASP A 181 -9.56 19.82 -10.21
N GLY A 182 -8.43 19.93 -9.50
CA GLY A 182 -8.20 19.25 -8.23
C GLY A 182 -6.86 18.53 -8.16
N LEU A 183 -6.84 17.38 -7.48
CA LEU A 183 -5.65 16.56 -7.28
C LEU A 183 -5.60 15.41 -8.30
N THR A 184 -4.50 15.31 -9.03
CA THR A 184 -4.23 14.16 -9.91
C THR A 184 -3.28 13.20 -9.21
N VAL A 185 -3.67 11.92 -9.14
CA VAL A 185 -2.88 10.82 -8.59
C VAL A 185 -2.29 10.01 -9.73
N VAL A 186 -1.00 9.74 -9.65
CA VAL A 186 -0.24 8.94 -10.62
C VAL A 186 0.38 7.74 -9.92
N ASP A 187 0.12 6.57 -10.44
CA ASP A 187 0.71 5.30 -10.02
C ASP A 187 1.58 4.77 -11.16
N PHE A 188 2.89 4.67 -10.93
CA PHE A 188 3.84 4.23 -11.94
C PHE A 188 3.87 2.72 -12.05
N LYS A 189 3.77 2.19 -13.25
CA LYS A 189 3.88 0.76 -13.52
C LYS A 189 5.06 0.47 -14.44
N THR A 190 5.87 -0.48 -14.04
CA THR A 190 7.11 -0.85 -14.73
C THR A 190 6.97 -2.11 -15.57
N ASP A 191 5.72 -2.54 -15.83
CA ASP A 191 5.44 -3.69 -16.68
C ASP A 191 5.98 -3.48 -18.10
N ARG A 192 6.51 -4.54 -18.68
CA ARG A 192 6.85 -4.55 -20.08
C ARG A 192 5.59 -4.76 -20.90
N VAL A 193 5.31 -3.82 -21.77
CA VAL A 193 4.20 -3.86 -22.72
C VAL A 193 4.75 -3.65 -24.14
N PHE A 194 4.29 -4.46 -25.09
CA PHE A 194 4.82 -4.48 -26.44
C PHE A 194 3.80 -3.99 -27.48
N SER A 195 2.56 -3.73 -27.07
CA SER A 195 1.49 -3.26 -27.96
C SER A 195 0.52 -2.34 -27.23
N ALA A 196 -0.19 -1.49 -28.01
CA ALA A 196 -1.25 -0.63 -27.49
C ALA A 196 -2.41 -1.44 -26.87
N LEU A 197 -2.64 -2.68 -27.35
CA LEU A 197 -3.66 -3.57 -26.80
C LEU A 197 -3.26 -4.03 -25.38
N GLU A 198 -2.00 -4.45 -25.22
CA GLU A 198 -1.49 -4.85 -23.90
C GLU A 198 -1.52 -3.68 -22.90
N VAL A 199 -1.21 -2.45 -23.33
CA VAL A 199 -1.35 -1.26 -22.48
C VAL A 199 -2.78 -1.12 -21.96
N ARG A 200 -3.79 -1.25 -22.84
CA ARG A 200 -5.21 -1.17 -22.43
C ARG A 200 -5.59 -2.28 -21.46
N GLN A 201 -5.21 -3.52 -21.77
CA GLN A 201 -5.50 -4.67 -20.91
C GLN A 201 -4.86 -4.52 -19.52
N ARG A 202 -3.61 -4.06 -19.47
CA ARG A 202 -2.94 -3.78 -18.21
C ARG A 202 -3.58 -2.63 -17.45
N ALA A 203 -3.95 -1.54 -18.13
CA ALA A 203 -4.64 -0.41 -17.50
C ALA A 203 -5.99 -0.82 -16.89
N GLU A 204 -6.76 -1.71 -17.55
CA GLU A 204 -7.99 -2.25 -16.99
C GLU A 204 -7.74 -3.14 -15.77
N HIS A 205 -6.65 -3.89 -15.76
CA HIS A 205 -6.26 -4.70 -14.61
C HIS A 205 -5.87 -3.85 -13.39
N TYR A 206 -5.40 -2.62 -13.61
CA TYR A 206 -4.99 -1.70 -12.54
C TYR A 206 -6.11 -0.75 -12.05
N ARG A 207 -7.28 -0.75 -12.67
CA ARG A 207 -8.47 -0.04 -12.20
C ARG A 207 -9.17 -0.79 -11.08
#